data_d5a8a9341d365b61c755f8a05271bdfe
#
_entry.id   d5a8a9341d365b61c755f8a05271bdfe
#
_cell.length_a   1.000
_cell.length_b   1.000
_cell.length_c   1.000
_cell.angle_alpha   90.00
_cell.angle_beta   90.00
_cell.angle_gamma   90.00
#
_symmetry.space_group_name_H-M   'P 1'
#
loop_
_entity.id
_entity.type
_entity.pdbx_description
1 polymer ?
#
loop_
_entity_poly.entity_id
_entity_poly.type
_entity_poly.pdbx_seq_one_letter_code
_entity_poly.pdbx_strand_id
1 'polypeptide(L)'
;MYIMLAIAGWSLTACDESFDDWTKSAVYTQEAGVQITGFSATPTAAAASVIDLGTMAKGDEVQLFNFVQGTLPAGVKLENIRLEAKPADQPAATAAKVAASEDGKVTKEELENLVYAFYSKKSTVRTFDAGLFANAVKGTEAQLITLGSFTLQIKPEAVENPYYYVWGTITAQDPLVAYKTVMTPDPENETKFTFTTKYVGAVSAIWGNILVWNSKYWGEATNNGTTKPTKYTKLYCATTVNPKDESGDVIQDKLNYFASPTKEFYTFSIDLDAMKYEWIKLEDQNPASYNKISLIGVNGDWSTDMDMEAVDKAKHNWFLENVTVTTADTQVKFRANAAWDTAWGFGTADGEWSVNDDNWAKPCTTSGKNIAVPAGKYNVYFCDITGAAHFVPVE
;
A
#
# COMPACT_ATOMS: atom_id res chain seq x y z
N MET A 1 -49.64 18.92 -13.49
CA MET A 1 -49.44 20.35 -13.80
C MET A 1 -48.07 20.48 -14.44
N TYR A 2 -48.03 20.46 -15.77
CA TYR A 2 -46.79 20.53 -16.56
C TYR A 2 -46.43 21.98 -16.76
N ILE A 3 -45.23 22.38 -16.34
CA ILE A 3 -44.68 23.70 -16.65
C ILE A 3 -43.79 23.52 -17.87
N MET A 4 -44.27 24.01 -19.02
CA MET A 4 -43.46 24.21 -20.19
C MET A 4 -42.56 25.43 -20.00
N LEU A 5 -41.26 25.23 -20.06
CA LEU A 5 -40.31 26.31 -20.11
C LEU A 5 -40.04 26.64 -21.58
N ALA A 6 -40.55 27.78 -22.01
CA ALA A 6 -40.30 28.32 -23.35
C ALA A 6 -38.88 28.89 -23.39
N ILE A 7 -38.00 28.28 -24.17
CA ILE A 7 -36.67 28.84 -24.51
C ILE A 7 -36.90 29.83 -25.63
N ALA A 8 -36.79 31.10 -25.31
CA ALA A 8 -36.78 32.17 -26.30
C ALA A 8 -35.48 32.10 -27.10
N GLY A 9 -35.61 31.71 -28.37
CA GLY A 9 -34.49 31.75 -29.32
C GLY A 9 -34.07 33.19 -29.57
N TRP A 10 -32.89 33.53 -29.18
CA TRP A 10 -32.22 34.73 -29.66
C TRP A 10 -31.65 34.40 -31.04
N SER A 11 -32.35 34.84 -32.08
CA SER A 11 -31.78 34.90 -33.42
C SER A 11 -30.66 35.96 -33.42
N LEU A 12 -29.44 35.51 -33.35
CA LEU A 12 -28.30 36.31 -33.75
C LEU A 12 -28.37 36.44 -35.27
N THR A 13 -28.97 37.54 -35.77
CA THR A 13 -28.72 38.03 -37.11
C THR A 13 -27.27 38.47 -37.15
N ALA A 14 -26.34 37.53 -37.45
CA ALA A 14 -25.04 37.90 -37.93
C ALA A 14 -25.27 38.49 -39.31
N CYS A 15 -25.07 39.77 -39.40
CA CYS A 15 -25.02 40.49 -40.68
C CYS A 15 -23.98 39.85 -41.56
N ASP A 16 -24.48 39.34 -42.64
CA ASP A 16 -24.16 39.74 -44.00
C ASP A 16 -22.69 39.89 -44.36
N GLU A 17 -22.46 39.37 -45.51
CA GLU A 17 -21.40 39.53 -46.44
C GLU A 17 -20.33 38.45 -46.45
N SER A 18 -20.52 37.61 -47.48
CA SER A 18 -19.55 36.67 -48.04
C SER A 18 -19.23 35.41 -47.22
N PHE A 19 -20.25 34.54 -47.03
CA PHE A 19 -20.03 33.11 -46.83
C PHE A 19 -19.36 32.40 -48.02
N ASP A 20 -18.94 33.16 -49.04
CA ASP A 20 -18.18 32.65 -50.18
C ASP A 20 -16.78 32.16 -49.78
N ASP A 21 -16.25 32.59 -48.64
CA ASP A 21 -14.99 32.11 -48.15
C ASP A 21 -15.04 30.67 -47.59
N TRP A 22 -16.22 30.17 -47.28
CA TRP A 22 -16.36 28.77 -46.81
C TRP A 22 -16.42 27.78 -47.98
N THR A 23 -16.67 28.25 -49.21
CA THR A 23 -16.67 27.41 -50.40
C THR A 23 -15.30 27.39 -51.11
N LYS A 24 -14.46 28.33 -50.79
CA LYS A 24 -13.04 28.26 -51.13
C LYS A 24 -12.37 27.53 -49.97
N SER A 25 -12.03 26.25 -50.17
CA SER A 25 -11.02 25.62 -49.34
C SER A 25 -9.90 26.62 -49.23
N ALA A 26 -9.78 27.31 -48.08
CA ALA A 26 -8.54 27.93 -47.75
C ALA A 26 -7.52 26.79 -47.75
N VAL A 27 -6.80 26.62 -48.81
CA VAL A 27 -5.60 25.80 -48.83
C VAL A 27 -4.63 26.57 -47.98
N TYR A 28 -4.85 26.52 -46.67
CA TYR A 28 -3.76 26.68 -45.76
C TYR A 28 -2.83 25.54 -46.14
N THR A 29 -1.83 25.85 -46.90
CA THR A 29 -0.62 25.04 -46.96
C THR A 29 -0.20 24.96 -45.51
N GLN A 30 -0.62 23.88 -44.86
CA GLN A 30 -0.17 23.56 -43.51
C GLN A 30 1.34 23.56 -43.70
N GLU A 31 2.00 24.59 -43.14
CA GLU A 31 3.44 24.70 -43.24
C GLU A 31 3.95 23.34 -42.84
N ALA A 32 4.83 22.75 -43.65
CA ALA A 32 5.28 21.39 -43.43
C ALA A 32 5.87 21.35 -42.02
N GLY A 33 5.16 20.72 -41.11
CA GLY A 33 5.57 20.65 -39.72
C GLY A 33 7.03 20.18 -39.63
N VAL A 34 7.74 20.61 -38.64
CA VAL A 34 9.17 20.27 -38.47
C VAL A 34 9.29 18.76 -38.54
N GLN A 35 9.79 18.24 -39.69
CA GLN A 35 10.02 16.80 -39.86
C GLN A 35 11.36 16.47 -39.20
N ILE A 36 11.30 15.75 -38.07
CA ILE A 36 12.48 15.23 -37.40
C ILE A 36 12.58 13.74 -37.70
N THR A 37 13.57 13.35 -38.44
CA THR A 37 13.89 11.97 -38.75
C THR A 37 15.23 11.57 -38.15
N GLY A 38 15.31 10.33 -37.61
CA GLY A 38 16.57 9.79 -37.09
C GLY A 38 16.94 10.26 -35.69
N PHE A 39 16.05 10.99 -34.99
CA PHE A 39 16.24 11.33 -33.58
C PHE A 39 15.47 10.35 -32.71
N SER A 40 16.16 9.62 -31.87
CA SER A 40 15.60 8.59 -30.99
C SER A 40 16.40 8.54 -29.70
N ALA A 41 15.86 7.81 -28.72
CA ALA A 41 16.55 7.56 -27.47
C ALA A 41 16.65 6.04 -27.23
N THR A 42 17.70 5.62 -26.56
CA THR A 42 17.91 4.24 -26.13
C THR A 42 17.91 4.16 -24.61
N PRO A 43 17.28 3.13 -24.01
CA PRO A 43 17.31 2.92 -22.56
C PRO A 43 18.74 2.68 -22.09
N THR A 44 19.05 3.13 -20.88
CA THR A 44 20.30 2.84 -20.19
C THR A 44 20.27 1.46 -19.53
N ALA A 45 21.41 1.01 -19.03
CA ALA A 45 21.47 -0.20 -18.18
C ALA A 45 20.66 -0.04 -16.89
N ALA A 46 20.55 1.18 -16.35
CA ALA A 46 19.73 1.46 -15.17
C ALA A 46 18.24 1.24 -15.48
N ALA A 47 17.76 1.71 -16.63
CA ALA A 47 16.37 1.50 -17.07
C ALA A 47 16.06 0.02 -17.36
N ALA A 48 17.05 -0.75 -17.75
CA ALA A 48 16.91 -2.19 -18.01
C ALA A 48 16.98 -3.06 -16.72
N SER A 49 17.25 -2.45 -15.58
CA SER A 49 17.36 -3.10 -14.26
C SER A 49 16.20 -2.67 -13.36
N VAL A 50 16.01 -3.36 -12.23
CA VAL A 50 15.10 -2.89 -11.18
C VAL A 50 15.68 -1.63 -10.56
N ILE A 51 14.92 -0.53 -10.63
CA ILE A 51 15.23 0.74 -9.95
C ILE A 51 14.67 0.64 -8.54
N ASP A 52 15.53 0.40 -7.56
CA ASP A 52 15.15 0.32 -6.15
C ASP A 52 15.19 1.72 -5.52
N LEU A 53 14.02 2.34 -5.35
CA LEU A 53 13.89 3.68 -4.77
C LEU A 53 14.31 3.76 -3.31
N GLY A 54 14.30 2.61 -2.61
CA GLY A 54 14.80 2.53 -1.22
C GLY A 54 16.31 2.74 -1.09
N THR A 55 17.06 2.60 -2.18
CA THR A 55 18.52 2.86 -2.20
C THR A 55 18.88 4.30 -2.61
N MET A 56 17.89 5.10 -3.03
CA MET A 56 18.07 6.47 -3.49
C MET A 56 17.76 7.46 -2.38
N ALA A 57 18.57 8.52 -2.27
CA ALA A 57 18.27 9.64 -1.39
C ALA A 57 17.22 10.57 -2.02
N LYS A 58 16.60 11.41 -1.20
CA LYS A 58 15.69 12.44 -1.70
C LYS A 58 16.46 13.42 -2.62
N GLY A 59 15.91 13.65 -3.81
CA GLY A 59 16.51 14.50 -4.82
C GLY A 59 17.51 13.78 -5.75
N ASP A 60 17.77 12.48 -5.53
CA ASP A 60 18.56 11.69 -6.45
C ASP A 60 17.86 11.54 -7.81
N GLU A 61 18.66 11.42 -8.85
CA GLU A 61 18.23 11.23 -10.23
C GLU A 61 18.79 9.92 -10.78
N VAL A 62 18.03 9.26 -11.63
CA VAL A 62 18.48 8.11 -12.41
C VAL A 62 18.40 8.42 -13.88
N GLN A 63 19.47 8.15 -14.63
CA GLN A 63 19.48 8.30 -16.07
C GLN A 63 18.80 7.11 -16.73
N LEU A 64 17.62 7.33 -17.32
CA LEU A 64 16.82 6.26 -17.91
C LEU A 64 17.11 6.04 -19.40
N PHE A 65 17.55 7.07 -20.11
CA PHE A 65 17.81 6.97 -21.54
C PHE A 65 18.94 7.90 -21.98
N ASN A 66 19.51 7.56 -23.13
CA ASN A 66 20.45 8.40 -23.84
C ASN A 66 19.87 8.72 -25.21
N PHE A 67 20.00 9.98 -25.63
CA PHE A 67 19.64 10.32 -26.99
C PHE A 67 20.62 9.70 -27.99
N VAL A 68 20.09 9.09 -29.04
CA VAL A 68 20.89 8.69 -30.18
C VAL A 68 21.06 9.95 -31.04
N GLN A 69 22.29 10.31 -31.35
CA GLN A 69 22.61 11.51 -32.05
C GLN A 69 22.04 11.50 -33.48
N GLY A 70 20.82 11.99 -33.60
CA GLY A 70 20.33 12.59 -34.84
C GLY A 70 20.62 14.10 -34.78
N THR A 71 20.86 14.72 -35.92
CA THR A 71 21.02 16.17 -35.95
C THR A 71 19.63 16.80 -35.88
N LEU A 72 19.33 17.51 -34.81
CA LEU A 72 18.15 18.37 -34.79
C LEU A 72 18.29 19.39 -35.91
N PRO A 73 17.25 19.69 -36.71
CA PRO A 73 17.28 20.75 -37.68
C PRO A 73 17.68 22.09 -37.04
N ALA A 74 18.34 22.95 -37.80
CA ALA A 74 18.82 24.24 -37.29
C ALA A 74 17.67 25.07 -36.69
N GLY A 75 17.87 25.49 -35.43
CA GLY A 75 16.89 26.27 -34.66
C GLY A 75 15.79 25.47 -34.01
N VAL A 76 15.79 24.13 -34.10
CA VAL A 76 14.88 23.24 -33.34
C VAL A 76 15.49 22.92 -31.99
N LYS A 77 14.65 22.99 -30.94
CA LYS A 77 14.97 22.56 -29.59
C LYS A 77 13.99 21.47 -29.17
N LEU A 78 14.41 20.57 -28.26
CA LEU A 78 13.50 19.65 -27.59
C LEU A 78 13.03 20.28 -26.29
N GLU A 79 11.74 20.32 -26.10
CA GLU A 79 11.10 20.81 -24.90
C GLU A 79 10.12 19.76 -24.36
N ASN A 80 9.78 19.85 -23.09
CA ASN A 80 8.79 18.98 -22.45
C ASN A 80 9.07 17.47 -22.70
N ILE A 81 10.33 17.09 -22.45
CA ILE A 81 10.77 15.70 -22.53
C ILE A 81 10.11 14.94 -21.38
N ARG A 82 9.45 13.85 -21.71
CA ARG A 82 8.68 13.09 -20.72
C ARG A 82 8.53 11.65 -21.11
N LEU A 83 8.36 10.81 -20.08
CA LEU A 83 7.80 9.48 -20.23
C LEU A 83 6.27 9.56 -20.08
N GLU A 84 5.56 8.80 -20.89
CA GLU A 84 4.16 8.46 -20.68
C GLU A 84 4.10 6.97 -20.37
N ALA A 85 3.88 6.63 -19.10
CA ALA A 85 4.02 5.29 -18.59
C ALA A 85 2.73 4.78 -17.95
N LYS A 86 2.46 3.49 -18.13
CA LYS A 86 1.32 2.80 -17.52
C LYS A 86 1.72 1.41 -17.06
N PRO A 87 1.02 0.82 -16.07
CA PRO A 87 1.30 -0.53 -15.64
C PRO A 87 1.18 -1.55 -16.78
N ALA A 88 2.14 -2.46 -16.87
CA ALA A 88 2.11 -3.52 -17.87
C ALA A 88 0.95 -4.50 -17.66
N ASP A 89 0.51 -4.69 -16.40
CA ASP A 89 -0.64 -5.51 -16.00
C ASP A 89 -2.00 -4.80 -16.14
N GLN A 90 -2.00 -3.48 -16.43
CA GLN A 90 -3.20 -2.67 -16.61
C GLN A 90 -3.20 -1.94 -17.98
N PRO A 91 -3.27 -2.67 -19.09
CA PRO A 91 -3.09 -2.07 -20.43
C PRO A 91 -4.15 -1.04 -20.81
N ALA A 92 -5.31 -1.04 -20.14
CA ALA A 92 -6.38 -0.07 -20.34
C ALA A 92 -6.21 1.21 -19.50
N ALA A 93 -5.23 1.28 -18.59
CA ALA A 93 -4.99 2.46 -17.78
C ALA A 93 -4.51 3.64 -18.64
N THR A 94 -4.93 4.85 -18.26
CA THR A 94 -4.39 6.08 -18.86
C THR A 94 -2.96 6.28 -18.39
N ALA A 95 -2.02 6.48 -19.31
CA ALA A 95 -0.62 6.67 -18.97
C ALA A 95 -0.40 7.93 -18.12
N ALA A 96 0.41 7.80 -17.08
CA ALA A 96 0.89 8.92 -16.29
C ALA A 96 2.09 9.59 -17.00
N LYS A 97 2.22 10.90 -16.81
CA LYS A 97 3.32 11.68 -17.37
C LYS A 97 4.40 11.89 -16.31
N VAL A 98 5.62 11.56 -16.66
CA VAL A 98 6.81 11.66 -15.81
C VAL A 98 7.78 12.62 -16.52
N ALA A 99 8.11 13.73 -15.88
CA ALA A 99 9.06 14.68 -16.44
C ALA A 99 10.48 14.09 -16.51
N ALA A 100 11.20 14.38 -17.57
CA ALA A 100 12.59 13.99 -17.71
C ALA A 100 13.44 15.20 -18.11
N SER A 101 14.69 15.21 -17.70
CA SER A 101 15.65 16.24 -18.07
C SER A 101 16.17 16.07 -19.50
N GLU A 102 16.86 17.09 -20.02
CA GLU A 102 17.46 17.07 -21.37
C GLU A 102 18.57 16.02 -21.51
N ASP A 103 19.17 15.57 -20.42
CA ASP A 103 20.17 14.50 -20.38
C ASP A 103 19.57 13.12 -20.05
N GLY A 104 18.26 13.00 -20.04
CA GLY A 104 17.56 11.71 -19.91
C GLY A 104 17.41 11.20 -18.48
N LYS A 105 17.48 12.10 -17.49
CA LYS A 105 17.33 11.75 -16.07
C LYS A 105 15.92 12.01 -15.58
N VAL A 106 15.52 11.21 -14.60
CA VAL A 106 14.26 11.32 -13.88
C VAL A 106 14.56 11.30 -12.38
N THR A 107 13.90 12.13 -11.61
CA THR A 107 14.09 12.18 -10.15
C THR A 107 13.43 11.00 -9.45
N LYS A 108 13.90 10.68 -8.24
CA LYS A 108 13.26 9.70 -7.35
C LYS A 108 11.78 10.03 -7.16
N GLU A 109 11.47 11.29 -6.87
CA GLU A 109 10.11 11.75 -6.60
C GLU A 109 9.17 11.54 -7.80
N GLU A 110 9.65 11.78 -9.03
CA GLU A 110 8.85 11.51 -10.23
C GLU A 110 8.56 10.01 -10.40
N LEU A 111 9.53 9.15 -10.10
CA LEU A 111 9.32 7.69 -10.15
C LEU A 111 8.40 7.20 -9.04
N GLU A 112 8.48 7.77 -7.83
CA GLU A 112 7.54 7.50 -6.74
C GLU A 112 6.12 7.90 -7.14
N ASN A 113 5.94 9.10 -7.69
CA ASN A 113 4.66 9.60 -8.16
C ASN A 113 4.08 8.71 -9.27
N LEU A 114 4.92 8.20 -10.18
CA LEU A 114 4.49 7.23 -11.18
C LEU A 114 3.92 5.97 -10.54
N VAL A 115 4.64 5.39 -9.57
CA VAL A 115 4.16 4.19 -8.89
C VAL A 115 2.85 4.47 -8.15
N TYR A 116 2.78 5.56 -7.39
CA TYR A 116 1.62 5.90 -6.55
C TYR A 116 0.40 6.35 -7.35
N ALA A 117 0.56 6.70 -8.62
CA ALA A 117 -0.57 6.97 -9.51
C ALA A 117 -1.42 5.71 -9.80
N PHE A 118 -0.84 4.51 -9.67
CA PHE A 118 -1.49 3.25 -10.04
C PHE A 118 -1.50 2.21 -8.92
N TYR A 119 -0.58 2.30 -7.98
CA TYR A 119 -0.35 1.30 -6.94
C TYR A 119 -0.22 1.96 -5.58
N SER A 120 -0.27 1.12 -4.53
CA SER A 120 0.06 1.53 -3.17
C SER A 120 1.58 1.73 -2.98
N LYS A 121 1.96 2.17 -1.78
CA LYS A 121 3.36 2.34 -1.36
C LYS A 121 4.09 1.02 -1.08
N LYS A 122 3.49 -0.12 -1.38
CA LYS A 122 4.05 -1.43 -1.12
C LYS A 122 5.36 -1.62 -1.88
N SER A 123 6.42 -2.03 -1.17
CA SER A 123 7.77 -2.22 -1.71
C SER A 123 7.88 -3.49 -2.57
N THR A 124 7.03 -3.57 -3.59
CA THR A 124 7.01 -4.65 -4.58
C THR A 124 7.44 -4.10 -5.93
N VAL A 125 8.23 -4.87 -6.67
CA VAL A 125 8.62 -4.46 -8.03
C VAL A 125 7.38 -4.31 -8.91
N ARG A 126 7.24 -3.12 -9.52
CA ARG A 126 6.16 -2.80 -10.45
C ARG A 126 6.73 -2.60 -11.84
N THR A 127 6.06 -3.16 -12.83
CA THR A 127 6.48 -3.11 -14.23
C THR A 127 5.60 -2.14 -15.00
N PHE A 128 6.22 -1.20 -15.72
CA PHE A 128 5.56 -0.19 -16.52
C PHE A 128 5.99 -0.26 -17.98
N ASP A 129 5.04 -0.13 -18.89
CA ASP A 129 5.31 0.16 -20.29
C ASP A 129 5.39 1.67 -20.46
N ALA A 130 6.55 2.18 -20.88
CA ALA A 130 6.85 3.60 -21.01
C ALA A 130 7.16 3.99 -22.46
N GLY A 131 6.45 4.97 -22.98
CA GLY A 131 6.79 5.69 -24.21
C GLY A 131 7.55 6.97 -23.87
N LEU A 132 8.58 7.29 -24.63
CA LEU A 132 9.34 8.53 -24.48
C LEU A 132 8.93 9.53 -25.55
N PHE A 133 8.58 10.74 -25.13
CA PHE A 133 8.09 11.81 -25.98
C PHE A 133 8.81 13.12 -25.70
N ALA A 134 8.87 13.99 -26.70
CA ALA A 134 9.28 15.37 -26.55
C ALA A 134 8.50 16.28 -27.53
N ASN A 135 8.49 17.56 -27.29
CA ASN A 135 8.06 18.57 -28.24
C ASN A 135 9.30 19.13 -28.97
N ALA A 136 9.31 18.97 -30.27
CA ALA A 136 10.30 19.64 -31.12
C ALA A 136 9.77 21.05 -31.44
N VAL A 137 10.46 22.08 -30.99
CA VAL A 137 10.02 23.48 -31.08
C VAL A 137 10.97 24.28 -31.98
N LYS A 138 10.38 25.04 -32.93
CA LYS A 138 11.08 25.99 -33.77
C LYS A 138 10.29 27.29 -33.86
N GLY A 139 10.79 28.33 -33.21
CA GLY A 139 10.01 29.58 -33.11
C GLY A 139 8.72 29.38 -32.35
N THR A 140 7.57 29.57 -33.00
CA THR A 140 6.22 29.37 -32.42
C THR A 140 5.63 28.00 -32.76
N GLU A 141 6.29 27.19 -33.57
CA GLU A 141 5.83 25.89 -34.01
C GLU A 141 6.31 24.81 -33.03
N ALA A 142 5.43 23.89 -32.69
CA ALA A 142 5.75 22.73 -31.84
C ALA A 142 5.17 21.45 -32.46
N GLN A 143 5.99 20.41 -32.54
CA GLN A 143 5.59 19.09 -32.99
C GLN A 143 5.87 18.05 -31.88
N LEU A 144 4.87 17.23 -31.53
CA LEU A 144 5.08 16.07 -30.68
C LEU A 144 5.85 15.00 -31.46
N ILE A 145 6.97 14.55 -30.91
CA ILE A 145 7.76 13.45 -31.44
C ILE A 145 7.85 12.30 -30.46
N THR A 146 7.84 11.08 -31.00
CA THR A 146 8.11 9.86 -30.24
C THR A 146 9.60 9.52 -30.37
N LEU A 147 10.28 9.34 -29.23
CA LEU A 147 11.72 9.09 -29.17
C LEU A 147 12.05 7.61 -28.94
N GLY A 148 11.08 6.83 -28.50
CA GLY A 148 11.23 5.39 -28.27
C GLY A 148 10.25 4.87 -27.22
N SER A 149 10.38 3.60 -26.88
CA SER A 149 9.61 2.95 -25.80
C SER A 149 10.47 1.87 -25.14
N PHE A 150 10.24 1.64 -23.86
CA PHE A 150 10.92 0.59 -23.08
C PHE A 150 10.09 0.23 -21.85
N THR A 151 10.45 -0.87 -21.22
CA THR A 151 9.82 -1.32 -19.98
C THR A 151 10.67 -0.85 -18.81
N LEU A 152 10.02 -0.32 -17.76
CA LEU A 152 10.64 0.05 -16.50
C LEU A 152 10.21 -0.92 -15.40
N GLN A 153 11.15 -1.29 -14.54
CA GLN A 153 10.87 -2.02 -13.31
C GLN A 153 11.26 -1.13 -12.13
N ILE A 154 10.27 -0.75 -11.32
CA ILE A 154 10.47 0.17 -10.19
C ILE A 154 10.02 -0.53 -8.92
N LYS A 155 10.88 -0.50 -7.90
CA LYS A 155 10.58 -0.97 -6.55
C LYS A 155 10.51 0.24 -5.63
N PRO A 156 9.32 0.58 -5.06
CA PRO A 156 9.19 1.66 -4.10
C PRO A 156 10.06 1.45 -2.86
N GLU A 157 10.38 2.55 -2.19
CA GLU A 157 10.99 2.48 -0.86
C GLU A 157 10.06 1.75 0.12
N ALA A 158 10.61 0.87 0.93
CA ALA A 158 9.83 0.17 1.94
C ALA A 158 9.29 1.16 2.97
N VAL A 159 8.01 1.04 3.30
CA VAL A 159 7.42 1.80 4.40
C VAL A 159 8.08 1.35 5.70
N GLU A 160 8.64 2.30 6.44
CA GLU A 160 9.30 2.02 7.70
C GLU A 160 8.30 1.41 8.69
N ASN A 161 8.56 0.18 9.09
CA ASN A 161 7.82 -0.53 10.13
C ASN A 161 6.34 -0.86 9.82
N PRO A 162 6.06 -2.01 9.21
CA PRO A 162 4.72 -2.41 8.80
C PRO A 162 3.81 -2.89 9.94
N TYR A 163 4.29 -2.99 11.20
CA TYR A 163 3.52 -3.57 12.29
C TYR A 163 2.87 -2.50 13.15
N TYR A 164 1.54 -2.60 13.27
CA TYR A 164 0.75 -1.80 14.19
C TYR A 164 0.01 -2.73 15.16
N TYR A 165 -0.20 -2.25 16.36
CA TYR A 165 -0.86 -2.99 17.44
C TYR A 165 -2.03 -2.20 17.98
N VAL A 166 -3.07 -2.89 18.41
CA VAL A 166 -4.19 -2.26 19.10
C VAL A 166 -4.06 -2.38 20.61
N TRP A 167 -4.39 -1.29 21.30
CA TRP A 167 -4.38 -1.20 22.75
C TRP A 167 -5.69 -0.62 23.26
N GLY A 168 -6.19 -1.13 24.37
CA GLY A 168 -7.41 -0.68 25.00
C GLY A 168 -8.13 -1.79 25.74
N THR A 169 -9.45 -1.79 25.71
CA THR A 169 -10.25 -2.83 26.40
C THR A 169 -10.02 -4.24 25.89
N ILE A 170 -9.65 -4.40 24.61
CA ILE A 170 -9.31 -5.71 24.03
C ILE A 170 -7.96 -6.27 24.49
N THR A 171 -7.17 -5.46 25.21
CA THR A 171 -5.90 -5.85 25.83
C THR A 171 -5.95 -5.68 27.35
N ALA A 172 -7.15 -5.64 27.94
CA ALA A 172 -7.36 -5.35 29.37
C ALA A 172 -6.69 -4.02 29.81
N GLN A 173 -6.46 -3.10 28.86
CA GLN A 173 -5.78 -1.81 29.06
C GLN A 173 -4.33 -1.92 29.54
N ASP A 174 -3.74 -3.10 29.40
CA ASP A 174 -2.34 -3.31 29.70
C ASP A 174 -1.50 -3.12 28.43
N PRO A 175 -0.62 -2.09 28.37
CA PRO A 175 0.26 -1.89 27.22
C PRO A 175 1.24 -3.05 27.03
N LEU A 176 1.55 -3.81 28.08
CA LEU A 176 2.42 -4.99 28.00
C LEU A 176 1.73 -6.19 27.35
N VAL A 177 0.44 -6.13 27.09
CA VAL A 177 -0.33 -7.16 26.38
C VAL A 177 -0.65 -6.72 24.94
N ALA A 178 -0.56 -5.44 24.62
CA ALA A 178 -0.90 -4.93 23.30
C ALA A 178 -0.05 -5.54 22.17
N TYR A 179 1.20 -5.91 22.44
CA TYR A 179 2.04 -6.60 21.45
C TYR A 179 1.49 -7.96 20.98
N LYS A 180 0.46 -8.49 21.66
CA LYS A 180 -0.26 -9.71 21.25
C LYS A 180 -1.40 -9.46 20.26
N THR A 181 -1.63 -8.21 19.85
CA THR A 181 -2.77 -7.79 19.02
C THR A 181 -2.33 -7.06 17.75
N VAL A 182 -1.47 -7.70 16.95
CA VAL A 182 -0.98 -7.13 15.70
C VAL A 182 -2.13 -6.91 14.71
N MET A 183 -2.14 -5.76 14.05
CA MET A 183 -3.07 -5.46 12.97
C MET A 183 -2.64 -6.12 11.66
N THR A 184 -3.59 -6.52 10.87
CA THR A 184 -3.38 -7.06 9.52
C THR A 184 -3.31 -5.93 8.51
N PRO A 185 -2.21 -5.74 7.78
CA PRO A 185 -2.15 -4.77 6.70
C PRO A 185 -3.02 -5.21 5.52
N ASP A 186 -3.55 -4.23 4.82
CA ASP A 186 -4.24 -4.46 3.55
C ASP A 186 -3.20 -4.86 2.49
N PRO A 187 -3.41 -5.92 1.72
CA PRO A 187 -2.46 -6.37 0.71
C PRO A 187 -2.24 -5.36 -0.42
N GLU A 188 -3.18 -4.45 -0.64
CA GLU A 188 -3.14 -3.46 -1.71
C GLU A 188 -2.85 -2.04 -1.21
N ASN A 189 -2.89 -1.80 0.11
CA ASN A 189 -2.64 -0.49 0.70
C ASN A 189 -1.85 -0.61 2.01
N GLU A 190 -0.56 -0.29 1.98
CA GLU A 190 0.36 -0.40 3.13
C GLU A 190 0.05 0.55 4.28
N THR A 191 -0.76 1.56 4.05
CA THR A 191 -1.18 2.50 5.09
C THR A 191 -2.51 2.13 5.72
N LYS A 192 -3.16 1.08 5.20
CA LYS A 192 -4.43 0.57 5.70
C LYS A 192 -4.24 -0.72 6.49
N PHE A 193 -4.83 -0.75 7.68
CA PHE A 193 -4.71 -1.87 8.61
C PHE A 193 -6.05 -2.27 9.16
N THR A 194 -6.22 -3.56 9.47
CA THR A 194 -7.45 -4.10 10.00
C THR A 194 -7.21 -4.93 11.26
N PHE A 195 -8.20 -5.00 12.15
CA PHE A 195 -8.20 -5.90 13.29
C PHE A 195 -9.61 -6.41 13.56
N THR A 196 -9.78 -7.73 13.61
CA THR A 196 -11.08 -8.38 13.74
C THR A 196 -11.20 -9.07 15.09
N THR A 197 -12.24 -8.73 15.84
CA THR A 197 -12.56 -9.37 17.12
C THR A 197 -13.99 -9.03 17.55
N LYS A 198 -14.42 -9.56 18.70
CA LYS A 198 -15.60 -9.08 19.40
C LYS A 198 -15.26 -7.84 20.24
N TYR A 199 -15.76 -6.71 19.84
CA TYR A 199 -15.54 -5.46 20.58
C TYR A 199 -16.56 -5.28 21.71
N VAL A 200 -16.20 -4.50 22.73
CA VAL A 200 -17.06 -4.27 23.90
C VAL A 200 -18.08 -3.15 23.70
N GLY A 201 -18.00 -2.43 22.58
CA GLY A 201 -18.84 -1.29 22.27
C GLY A 201 -18.35 0.00 22.91
N ALA A 202 -19.11 1.06 22.70
CA ALA A 202 -18.90 2.33 23.40
C ALA A 202 -19.24 2.15 24.88
N VAL A 203 -18.33 2.54 25.74
CA VAL A 203 -18.55 2.59 27.19
C VAL A 203 -18.37 4.04 27.66
N SER A 204 -19.06 4.40 28.70
CA SER A 204 -19.01 5.74 29.28
C SER A 204 -17.64 6.13 29.86
N ALA A 205 -16.78 5.16 30.12
CA ALA A 205 -15.43 5.40 30.59
C ALA A 205 -14.43 5.49 29.43
N ILE A 206 -13.48 6.41 29.52
CA ILE A 206 -12.36 6.62 28.59
C ILE A 206 -11.62 5.31 28.24
N TRP A 207 -11.65 4.34 29.14
CA TRP A 207 -10.94 3.08 29.09
C TRP A 207 -11.62 1.96 28.26
N GLY A 208 -12.74 2.25 27.61
CA GLY A 208 -13.48 1.26 26.82
C GLY A 208 -13.04 1.08 25.39
N ASN A 209 -12.09 1.87 24.90
CA ASN A 209 -11.82 2.06 23.48
C ASN A 209 -10.43 1.52 23.10
N ILE A 210 -10.10 1.58 21.80
CA ILE A 210 -8.82 1.13 21.29
C ILE A 210 -7.97 2.31 20.85
N LEU A 211 -6.65 2.12 20.90
CA LEU A 211 -5.62 2.96 20.30
C LEU A 211 -4.80 2.07 19.37
N VAL A 212 -4.17 2.66 18.37
CA VAL A 212 -3.31 1.94 17.41
C VAL A 212 -1.89 2.43 17.57
N TRP A 213 -0.96 1.50 17.72
CA TRP A 213 0.45 1.71 17.98
C TRP A 213 1.35 1.21 16.87
N ASN A 214 2.41 1.95 16.61
CA ASN A 214 3.49 1.49 15.75
C ASN A 214 4.53 0.70 16.56
N SER A 215 4.99 -0.45 16.06
CA SER A 215 5.94 -1.34 16.74
C SER A 215 7.30 -0.69 17.05
N LYS A 216 7.72 0.30 16.27
CA LYS A 216 8.97 1.05 16.53
C LYS A 216 9.02 1.66 17.93
N TYR A 217 7.89 1.99 18.51
CA TYR A 217 7.79 2.62 19.83
C TYR A 217 7.36 1.67 20.93
N TRP A 218 7.24 0.39 20.60
CA TRP A 218 6.84 -0.63 21.57
C TRP A 218 7.84 -0.79 22.71
N GLY A 219 9.14 -0.82 22.39
CA GLY A 219 10.20 -0.95 23.38
C GLY A 219 10.19 0.14 24.46
N GLU A 220 9.83 1.37 24.08
CA GLU A 220 9.67 2.49 25.03
C GLU A 220 8.52 2.24 26.01
N ALA A 221 7.42 1.65 25.53
CA ALA A 221 6.28 1.32 26.38
C ALA A 221 6.58 0.20 27.37
N THR A 222 7.35 -0.81 26.96
CA THR A 222 7.69 -1.99 27.77
C THR A 222 8.82 -1.71 28.77
N ASN A 223 9.82 -0.92 28.39
CA ASN A 223 11.01 -0.68 29.20
C ASN A 223 10.75 0.18 30.44
N ASN A 224 9.67 0.93 30.48
CA ASN A 224 9.36 1.79 31.61
C ASN A 224 8.72 1.05 32.80
N GLY A 225 8.39 -0.25 32.69
CA GLY A 225 7.79 -1.04 33.75
C GLY A 225 6.50 -0.47 34.34
N THR A 226 5.91 0.52 33.68
CA THR A 226 4.69 1.21 34.08
C THR A 226 3.54 0.77 33.19
N THR A 227 2.33 0.87 33.70
CA THR A 227 1.09 0.57 32.94
C THR A 227 0.80 1.57 31.82
N LYS A 228 1.61 2.65 31.69
CA LYS A 228 1.47 3.67 30.66
C LYS A 228 2.83 4.02 30.09
N PRO A 229 2.98 4.05 28.74
CA PRO A 229 4.18 4.61 28.13
C PRO A 229 4.28 6.11 28.49
N THR A 230 5.51 6.58 28.67
CA THR A 230 5.77 7.97 28.99
C THR A 230 5.84 8.85 27.73
N LYS A 231 5.95 8.22 26.56
CA LYS A 231 6.11 8.92 25.29
C LYS A 231 5.37 8.17 24.16
N TYR A 232 4.48 8.84 23.45
CA TYR A 232 3.69 8.27 22.36
C TYR A 232 4.01 8.99 21.06
N THR A 233 5.03 8.60 20.35
CA THR A 233 5.43 9.32 19.13
C THR A 233 4.72 8.84 17.87
N LYS A 234 4.10 7.66 17.88
CA LYS A 234 3.22 7.18 16.79
C LYS A 234 2.04 6.37 17.32
N LEU A 235 1.15 7.06 18.01
CA LEU A 235 -0.10 6.54 18.50
C LEU A 235 -1.23 7.21 17.72
N TYR A 236 -2.15 6.43 17.18
CA TYR A 236 -3.30 6.92 16.43
C TYR A 236 -4.57 6.80 17.27
N CYS A 237 -5.42 7.81 17.22
CA CYS A 237 -6.69 7.87 17.93
C CYS A 237 -7.78 8.54 17.09
N ALA A 238 -9.05 8.44 17.51
CA ALA A 238 -10.22 8.76 16.70
C ALA A 238 -10.34 10.23 16.23
N THR A 239 -9.83 11.20 16.98
CA THR A 239 -10.02 12.62 16.63
C THR A 239 -8.79 13.31 16.12
N THR A 240 -7.64 12.82 16.45
CA THR A 240 -6.38 13.40 16.02
C THR A 240 -5.34 12.33 15.85
N VAL A 241 -4.58 12.47 14.82
CA VAL A 241 -3.37 11.70 14.67
C VAL A 241 -2.29 12.38 15.46
N ASN A 242 -1.83 11.71 16.52
CA ASN A 242 -0.75 12.20 17.35
C ASN A 242 -0.98 13.65 17.83
N PRO A 243 -1.96 13.95 18.69
CA PRO A 243 -2.03 15.27 19.31
C PRO A 243 -0.71 15.51 20.05
N LYS A 244 0.03 16.50 19.61
CA LYS A 244 1.34 16.84 20.17
C LYS A 244 1.26 18.15 20.92
N ASP A 245 2.03 18.26 21.98
CA ASP A 245 2.31 19.55 22.63
C ASP A 245 3.40 20.33 21.86
N GLU A 246 3.76 21.50 22.37
CA GLU A 246 4.79 22.36 21.79
C GLU A 246 6.19 21.69 21.75
N SER A 247 6.43 20.71 22.61
CA SER A 247 7.67 19.92 22.65
C SER A 247 7.67 18.76 21.66
N GLY A 248 6.52 18.49 20.99
CA GLY A 248 6.33 17.38 20.09
C GLY A 248 5.94 16.07 20.80
N ASP A 249 5.66 16.11 22.11
CA ASP A 249 5.17 14.95 22.85
C ASP A 249 3.65 14.83 22.75
N VAL A 250 3.16 13.59 22.73
CA VAL A 250 1.71 13.33 22.62
C VAL A 250 1.01 13.67 23.92
N ILE A 251 -0.06 14.47 23.82
CA ILE A 251 -0.87 14.90 24.96
C ILE A 251 -1.87 13.79 25.31
N GLN A 252 -1.62 13.08 26.40
CA GLN A 252 -2.44 11.92 26.83
C GLN A 252 -3.88 12.28 27.20
N ASP A 253 -4.11 13.41 27.82
CA ASP A 253 -5.43 13.87 28.27
C ASP A 253 -6.36 14.28 27.12
N LYS A 254 -5.82 14.43 25.93
CA LYS A 254 -6.57 14.79 24.71
C LYS A 254 -6.79 13.58 23.76
N LEU A 255 -6.40 12.38 24.16
CA LEU A 255 -6.62 11.18 23.35
C LEU A 255 -8.10 10.82 23.31
N ASN A 256 -8.65 10.70 22.11
CA ASN A 256 -9.96 10.12 21.87
C ASN A 256 -9.80 8.75 21.27
N TYR A 257 -10.43 7.78 21.87
CA TYR A 257 -10.34 6.39 21.50
C TYR A 257 -11.27 6.04 20.35
N PHE A 258 -10.93 5.01 19.57
CA PHE A 258 -11.85 4.40 18.62
C PHE A 258 -12.85 3.52 19.40
N ALA A 259 -14.13 3.87 19.34
CA ALA A 259 -15.18 3.11 20.03
C ALA A 259 -16.04 2.36 19.01
N SER A 260 -16.22 1.04 19.22
CA SER A 260 -17.14 0.27 18.39
C SER A 260 -18.59 0.70 18.61
N PRO A 261 -19.44 0.66 17.55
CA PRO A 261 -20.85 1.07 17.67
C PRO A 261 -21.63 0.22 18.68
N THR A 262 -21.37 -1.08 18.73
CA THR A 262 -22.04 -2.05 19.61
C THR A 262 -21.07 -3.11 20.12
N LYS A 263 -21.54 -3.98 21.05
CA LYS A 263 -20.74 -5.07 21.63
C LYS A 263 -20.81 -6.33 20.77
N GLU A 264 -20.40 -6.22 19.52
CA GLU A 264 -20.52 -7.26 18.51
C GLU A 264 -19.18 -7.52 17.83
N PHE A 265 -19.17 -8.47 16.89
CA PHE A 265 -17.99 -8.72 16.05
C PHE A 265 -17.88 -7.69 14.93
N TYR A 266 -16.73 -7.05 14.87
CA TYR A 266 -16.38 -6.09 13.83
C TYR A 266 -14.95 -6.34 13.33
N THR A 267 -14.73 -5.95 12.10
CA THR A 267 -13.40 -5.59 11.61
C THR A 267 -13.24 -4.07 11.77
N PHE A 268 -12.35 -3.65 12.64
CA PHE A 268 -11.88 -2.27 12.68
C PHE A 268 -10.88 -2.06 11.55
N SER A 269 -11.08 -1.03 10.76
CA SER A 269 -10.19 -0.66 9.64
C SER A 269 -9.73 0.78 9.82
N ILE A 270 -8.43 1.03 9.62
CA ILE A 270 -7.84 2.36 9.66
C ILE A 270 -6.88 2.54 8.49
N ASP A 271 -7.01 3.68 7.79
CA ASP A 271 -6.07 4.15 6.79
C ASP A 271 -5.31 5.33 7.37
N LEU A 272 -4.00 5.14 7.57
CA LEU A 272 -3.14 6.11 8.25
C LEU A 272 -2.68 7.26 7.34
N ASP A 273 -2.78 7.10 6.02
CA ASP A 273 -2.48 8.15 5.05
C ASP A 273 -3.72 9.01 4.81
N ALA A 274 -4.85 8.37 4.54
CA ALA A 274 -6.13 9.06 4.37
C ALA A 274 -6.71 9.59 5.69
N MET A 275 -6.16 9.18 6.84
CA MET A 275 -6.65 9.53 8.17
C MET A 275 -8.14 9.21 8.35
N LYS A 276 -8.53 8.02 7.93
CA LYS A 276 -9.90 7.52 8.01
C LYS A 276 -9.96 6.18 8.71
N TYR A 277 -11.05 5.93 9.40
CA TYR A 277 -11.32 4.62 9.98
C TYR A 277 -12.79 4.26 9.82
N GLU A 278 -13.06 2.97 9.89
CA GLU A 278 -14.41 2.43 9.79
C GLU A 278 -14.59 1.18 10.67
N TRP A 279 -15.83 0.92 11.02
CA TRP A 279 -16.26 -0.26 11.74
C TRP A 279 -17.11 -1.12 10.80
N ILE A 280 -16.57 -2.23 10.34
CA ILE A 280 -17.23 -3.16 9.43
C ILE A 280 -17.81 -4.28 10.28
N LYS A 281 -19.14 -4.29 10.47
CA LYS A 281 -19.81 -5.34 11.23
C LYS A 281 -19.74 -6.66 10.46
N LEU A 282 -19.33 -7.74 11.13
CA LEU A 282 -19.33 -9.07 10.54
C LEU A 282 -20.79 -9.53 10.33
N GLU A 283 -21.04 -10.25 9.24
CA GLU A 283 -22.32 -10.89 9.00
C GLU A 283 -22.55 -12.02 10.01
N ASP A 284 -21.54 -12.86 10.23
CA ASP A 284 -21.57 -13.89 11.27
C ASP A 284 -21.18 -13.30 12.63
N GLN A 285 -22.15 -13.24 13.51
CA GLN A 285 -21.99 -12.79 14.90
C GLN A 285 -21.74 -13.93 15.89
N ASN A 286 -21.69 -15.17 15.41
CA ASN A 286 -21.43 -16.37 16.18
C ASN A 286 -20.38 -17.27 15.52
N PRO A 287 -19.18 -16.76 15.24
CA PRO A 287 -18.15 -17.57 14.59
C PRO A 287 -17.80 -18.80 15.42
N ALA A 288 -17.37 -19.85 14.74
CA ALA A 288 -16.98 -21.10 15.38
C ALA A 288 -15.89 -20.85 16.42
N SER A 289 -16.09 -21.35 17.62
CA SER A 289 -15.13 -21.20 18.72
C SER A 289 -14.30 -22.46 18.89
N TYR A 290 -13.02 -22.28 19.15
CA TYR A 290 -12.08 -23.37 19.37
C TYR A 290 -11.50 -23.28 20.78
N ASN A 291 -11.32 -24.45 21.43
CA ASN A 291 -10.70 -24.52 22.75
C ASN A 291 -9.20 -24.26 22.68
N LYS A 292 -8.60 -24.55 21.52
CA LYS A 292 -7.18 -24.52 21.29
C LYS A 292 -6.89 -24.30 19.80
N ILE A 293 -5.94 -23.43 19.51
CA ILE A 293 -5.29 -23.33 18.21
C ILE A 293 -3.80 -23.58 18.43
N SER A 294 -3.18 -24.30 17.52
CA SER A 294 -1.76 -24.64 17.60
C SER A 294 -1.09 -24.37 16.25
N LEU A 295 0.19 -24.00 16.30
CA LEU A 295 1.10 -24.05 15.17
C LEU A 295 1.75 -25.42 15.13
N ILE A 296 1.83 -26.06 13.97
CA ILE A 296 2.43 -27.39 13.78
C ILE A 296 3.34 -27.40 12.55
N GLY A 297 4.31 -28.28 12.51
CA GLY A 297 5.28 -28.41 11.43
C GLY A 297 6.59 -27.64 11.63
N VAL A 298 6.73 -26.93 12.75
CA VAL A 298 7.96 -26.17 13.06
C VAL A 298 9.15 -27.10 13.09
N ASN A 299 10.22 -26.76 12.34
CA ASN A 299 11.43 -27.57 12.18
C ASN A 299 11.14 -28.99 11.66
N GLY A 300 10.06 -29.19 10.92
CA GLY A 300 9.65 -30.49 10.38
C GLY A 300 8.92 -31.39 11.35
N ASP A 301 8.63 -30.92 12.57
CA ASP A 301 7.87 -31.70 13.56
C ASP A 301 6.35 -31.55 13.34
N TRP A 302 5.78 -32.56 12.70
CA TRP A 302 4.34 -32.69 12.46
C TRP A 302 3.60 -33.52 13.55
N SER A 303 4.29 -33.87 14.61
CA SER A 303 3.76 -34.68 15.71
C SER A 303 3.44 -33.87 16.96
N THR A 304 4.12 -32.75 17.18
CA THR A 304 4.02 -31.92 18.37
C THR A 304 3.39 -30.59 18.07
N ASP A 305 2.29 -30.27 18.71
CA ASP A 305 1.64 -28.96 18.67
C ASP A 305 2.41 -27.92 19.48
N MET A 306 2.61 -26.76 18.91
CA MET A 306 2.95 -25.55 19.65
C MET A 306 1.65 -24.77 19.94
N ASP A 307 1.14 -24.90 21.16
CA ASP A 307 -0.14 -24.30 21.55
C ASP A 307 -0.06 -22.78 21.61
N MET A 308 -0.99 -22.13 20.95
CA MET A 308 -1.10 -20.67 20.96
C MET A 308 -1.92 -20.19 22.15
N GLU A 309 -1.54 -19.09 22.74
CA GLU A 309 -2.32 -18.41 23.78
C GLU A 309 -3.50 -17.68 23.13
N ALA A 310 -4.72 -17.90 23.65
CA ALA A 310 -5.86 -17.08 23.27
C ALA A 310 -5.73 -15.69 23.91
N VAL A 311 -5.82 -14.63 23.13
CA VAL A 311 -5.79 -13.26 23.66
C VAL A 311 -7.13 -12.98 24.36
N ASP A 312 -7.13 -12.89 25.68
CA ASP A 312 -8.34 -12.95 26.54
C ASP A 312 -9.47 -12.03 26.10
N LYS A 313 -9.19 -10.76 25.85
CA LYS A 313 -10.21 -9.77 25.47
C LYS A 313 -10.36 -9.61 23.96
N ALA A 314 -9.37 -10.02 23.17
CA ALA A 314 -9.41 -9.99 21.72
C ALA A 314 -9.81 -11.37 21.17
N LYS A 315 -11.06 -11.76 21.40
CA LYS A 315 -11.60 -13.08 21.04
C LYS A 315 -11.30 -13.46 19.59
N HIS A 316 -10.99 -14.72 19.36
CA HIS A 316 -10.58 -15.30 18.07
C HIS A 316 -9.21 -14.83 17.56
N ASN A 317 -8.40 -14.18 18.42
CA ASN A 317 -7.01 -13.86 18.14
C ASN A 317 -6.10 -14.70 19.03
N TRP A 318 -5.10 -15.29 18.44
CA TRP A 318 -4.18 -16.24 19.02
C TRP A 318 -2.75 -15.77 18.87
N PHE A 319 -1.94 -16.01 19.87
CA PHE A 319 -0.56 -15.53 19.93
C PHE A 319 0.39 -16.64 20.41
N LEU A 320 1.55 -16.72 19.78
CA LEU A 320 2.62 -17.62 20.20
C LEU A 320 3.95 -16.86 20.16
N GLU A 321 4.60 -16.76 21.30
CA GLU A 321 5.79 -15.96 21.47
C GLU A 321 7.06 -16.76 21.23
N ASN A 322 8.07 -16.11 20.63
CA ASN A 322 9.44 -16.62 20.54
C ASN A 322 9.59 -17.98 19.83
N VAL A 323 8.83 -18.21 18.77
CA VAL A 323 8.97 -19.41 17.94
C VAL A 323 10.32 -19.41 17.25
N THR A 324 11.16 -20.41 17.49
CA THR A 324 12.47 -20.55 16.88
C THR A 324 12.44 -21.55 15.74
N VAL A 325 12.71 -21.08 14.53
CA VAL A 325 12.86 -21.89 13.32
C VAL A 325 14.33 -22.01 12.99
N THR A 326 14.84 -23.24 12.98
CA THR A 326 16.26 -23.56 12.77
C THR A 326 16.54 -24.12 11.39
N THR A 327 15.54 -24.68 10.71
CA THR A 327 15.64 -25.30 9.39
C THR A 327 15.15 -24.36 8.31
N ALA A 328 15.91 -24.22 7.22
CA ALA A 328 15.59 -23.29 6.13
C ALA A 328 14.28 -23.60 5.41
N ASP A 329 13.88 -24.89 5.35
CA ASP A 329 12.70 -25.35 4.63
C ASP A 329 11.54 -25.72 5.56
N THR A 330 11.43 -25.05 6.69
CA THR A 330 10.32 -25.27 7.63
C THR A 330 9.00 -24.90 6.96
N GLN A 331 8.05 -25.82 7.06
CA GLN A 331 6.68 -25.62 6.61
C GLN A 331 5.72 -25.82 7.79
N VAL A 332 4.74 -24.94 7.93
CA VAL A 332 3.82 -24.97 9.06
C VAL A 332 2.36 -24.86 8.63
N LYS A 333 1.46 -25.24 9.55
CA LYS A 333 0.02 -24.97 9.47
C LYS A 333 -0.51 -24.58 10.84
N PHE A 334 -1.63 -23.92 10.86
CA PHE A 334 -2.43 -23.77 12.07
C PHE A 334 -3.48 -24.89 12.11
N ARG A 335 -3.78 -25.40 13.31
CA ARG A 335 -4.88 -26.37 13.48
C ARG A 335 -5.64 -26.18 14.79
N ALA A 336 -6.94 -26.48 14.74
CA ALA A 336 -7.81 -26.42 15.91
C ALA A 336 -7.81 -27.74 16.68
N ASN A 337 -7.86 -27.66 18.01
CA ASN A 337 -8.14 -28.78 18.92
C ASN A 337 -7.22 -30.01 18.70
N ALA A 338 -5.99 -29.80 18.24
CA ALA A 338 -5.02 -30.83 17.88
C ALA A 338 -5.53 -31.85 16.84
N ALA A 339 -6.49 -31.46 16.01
CA ALA A 339 -7.10 -32.31 15.00
C ALA A 339 -6.87 -31.72 13.58
N TRP A 340 -6.95 -32.58 12.56
CA TRP A 340 -6.83 -32.16 11.17
C TRP A 340 -8.15 -31.81 10.51
N ASP A 341 -9.27 -31.99 11.21
CA ASP A 341 -10.61 -31.65 10.71
C ASP A 341 -10.75 -30.15 10.42
N THR A 342 -10.04 -29.33 11.19
CA THR A 342 -9.96 -27.89 10.98
C THR A 342 -8.51 -27.44 11.09
N ALA A 343 -7.90 -27.18 9.96
CA ALA A 343 -6.53 -26.69 9.85
C ALA A 343 -6.44 -25.61 8.78
N TRP A 344 -5.64 -24.58 9.00
CA TRP A 344 -5.47 -23.46 8.08
C TRP A 344 -4.05 -23.42 7.53
N GLY A 345 -3.97 -23.07 6.27
CA GLY A 345 -2.74 -22.79 5.55
C GLY A 345 -3.00 -21.78 4.44
N PHE A 346 -2.05 -21.60 3.54
CA PHE A 346 -2.16 -20.58 2.50
C PHE A 346 -1.97 -21.19 1.10
N GLY A 347 -2.71 -20.63 0.13
CA GLY A 347 -2.55 -20.94 -1.28
C GLY A 347 -2.98 -22.33 -1.71
N THR A 348 -2.52 -22.75 -2.87
CA THR A 348 -2.87 -24.02 -3.53
C THR A 348 -1.72 -25.02 -3.61
N ALA A 349 -0.48 -24.58 -3.32
CA ALA A 349 0.72 -25.37 -3.26
C ALA A 349 1.49 -25.16 -1.95
N ASP A 350 2.18 -26.20 -1.46
CA ASP A 350 3.02 -26.11 -0.28
C ASP A 350 4.16 -25.10 -0.50
N GLY A 351 4.35 -24.21 0.45
CA GLY A 351 5.37 -23.17 0.37
C GLY A 351 5.04 -22.03 -0.62
N GLU A 352 3.83 -21.96 -1.17
CA GLU A 352 3.40 -20.85 -2.03
C GLU A 352 3.49 -19.49 -1.31
N TRP A 353 3.27 -19.46 -0.01
CA TRP A 353 3.56 -18.31 0.82
C TRP A 353 4.77 -18.57 1.70
N SER A 354 5.78 -17.71 1.59
CA SER A 354 6.87 -17.58 2.54
C SER A 354 6.64 -16.33 3.39
N VAL A 355 6.87 -16.43 4.69
CA VAL A 355 6.61 -15.32 5.64
C VAL A 355 7.47 -14.07 5.40
N ASN A 356 8.48 -14.15 4.54
CA ASN A 356 9.28 -13.01 4.10
C ASN A 356 8.78 -12.40 2.78
N ASP A 357 7.76 -13.01 2.17
CA ASP A 357 7.19 -12.52 0.92
C ASP A 357 6.16 -11.43 1.20
N ASP A 358 5.84 -10.65 0.18
CA ASP A 358 4.79 -9.63 0.21
C ASP A 358 3.38 -10.18 0.47
N ASN A 359 3.24 -11.50 0.57
CA ASN A 359 1.98 -12.21 0.81
C ASN A 359 1.61 -12.37 2.29
N TRP A 360 2.42 -11.87 3.22
CA TRP A 360 2.20 -12.06 4.67
C TRP A 360 0.86 -11.53 5.21
N ALA A 361 0.21 -10.64 4.47
CA ALA A 361 -1.12 -10.11 4.81
C ALA A 361 -2.27 -10.92 4.22
N LYS A 362 -2.02 -11.93 3.40
CA LYS A 362 -3.09 -12.75 2.80
C LYS A 362 -3.64 -13.74 3.83
N PRO A 363 -4.98 -13.91 3.92
CA PRO A 363 -5.59 -14.80 4.91
C PRO A 363 -5.34 -16.27 4.57
N CYS A 364 -5.06 -17.06 5.60
CA CYS A 364 -5.09 -18.51 5.52
C CYS A 364 -6.51 -19.05 5.36
N THR A 365 -6.64 -20.18 4.71
CA THR A 365 -7.93 -20.88 4.52
C THR A 365 -7.85 -22.32 5.01
N THR A 366 -8.99 -22.94 5.27
CA THR A 366 -9.05 -24.36 5.70
C THR A 366 -8.62 -25.33 4.60
N SER A 367 -8.65 -24.92 3.34
CA SER A 367 -8.13 -25.69 2.19
C SER A 367 -6.67 -25.33 1.83
N GLY A 368 -6.11 -24.31 2.48
CA GLY A 368 -4.76 -23.83 2.20
C GLY A 368 -3.67 -24.84 2.49
N LYS A 369 -2.57 -24.71 1.79
CA LYS A 369 -1.38 -25.54 1.86
C LYS A 369 -0.41 -25.06 2.94
N ASN A 370 0.71 -25.71 3.08
CA ASN A 370 1.69 -25.37 4.10
C ASN A 370 2.35 -24.02 3.82
N ILE A 371 2.62 -23.27 4.88
CA ILE A 371 3.29 -21.97 4.85
C ILE A 371 4.79 -22.18 5.04
N ALA A 372 5.61 -21.65 4.17
CA ALA A 372 7.06 -21.68 4.33
C ALA A 372 7.51 -20.65 5.36
N VAL A 373 8.33 -21.06 6.32
CA VAL A 373 8.88 -20.18 7.34
C VAL A 373 10.40 -20.26 7.33
N PRO A 374 11.12 -19.20 6.90
CA PRO A 374 12.57 -19.15 6.95
C PRO A 374 13.13 -19.30 8.36
N ALA A 375 14.39 -19.72 8.46
CA ALA A 375 15.09 -19.76 9.73
C ALA A 375 15.10 -18.39 10.41
N GLY A 376 14.78 -18.34 11.69
CA GLY A 376 14.64 -17.11 12.45
C GLY A 376 13.89 -17.33 13.74
N LYS A 377 13.64 -16.23 14.45
CA LYS A 377 12.83 -16.21 15.66
C LYS A 377 11.64 -15.30 15.44
N TYR A 378 10.44 -15.75 15.78
CA TYR A 378 9.19 -15.06 15.43
C TYR A 378 8.21 -15.01 16.61
N ASN A 379 7.48 -13.91 16.70
CA ASN A 379 6.18 -13.88 17.34
C ASN A 379 5.13 -14.20 16.29
N VAL A 380 4.27 -15.20 16.56
CA VAL A 380 3.28 -15.70 15.61
C VAL A 380 1.89 -15.32 16.07
N TYR A 381 1.10 -14.78 15.15
CA TYR A 381 -0.26 -14.31 15.37
C TYR A 381 -1.21 -15.00 14.40
N PHE A 382 -2.40 -15.30 14.87
CA PHE A 382 -3.43 -15.90 14.04
C PHE A 382 -4.82 -15.43 14.46
N CYS A 383 -5.66 -15.05 13.50
CA CYS A 383 -7.07 -14.77 13.71
C CYS A 383 -7.90 -15.86 13.03
N ASP A 384 -8.64 -16.66 13.79
CA ASP A 384 -9.39 -17.81 13.27
C ASP A 384 -10.67 -17.44 12.52
N ILE A 385 -11.12 -16.17 12.61
CA ILE A 385 -12.24 -15.64 11.82
C ILE A 385 -11.80 -15.29 10.41
N THR A 386 -10.71 -14.51 10.29
CA THR A 386 -10.24 -13.99 9.00
C THR A 386 -9.20 -14.87 8.34
N GLY A 387 -8.61 -15.79 9.08
CA GLY A 387 -7.43 -16.54 8.66
C GLY A 387 -6.14 -15.72 8.65
N ALA A 388 -6.18 -14.45 9.06
CA ALA A 388 -4.99 -13.60 9.06
C ALA A 388 -3.90 -14.20 9.95
N ALA A 389 -2.72 -14.40 9.36
CA ALA A 389 -1.55 -14.98 10.01
C ALA A 389 -0.35 -14.06 9.84
N HIS A 390 0.41 -13.86 10.92
CA HIS A 390 1.60 -13.02 10.90
C HIS A 390 2.75 -13.72 11.63
N PHE A 391 3.94 -13.63 11.06
CA PHE A 391 5.19 -14.09 11.66
C PHE A 391 6.11 -12.87 11.78
N VAL A 392 6.05 -12.21 12.93
CA VAL A 392 6.82 -11.00 13.20
C VAL A 392 8.19 -11.36 13.71
N PRO A 393 9.29 -11.02 13.01
CA PRO A 393 10.65 -11.31 13.46
C PRO A 393 10.90 -10.70 14.84
N VAL A 394 11.61 -11.45 15.69
CA VAL A 394 12.10 -11.02 17.01
C VAL A 394 13.61 -10.97 16.93
N GLU A 395 14.20 -9.83 17.28
CA GLU A 395 15.66 -9.62 17.38
C GLU A 395 16.28 -10.38 18.55
#